data_ed771d1d416099e9b51096d4e6f7ff4f
#
_entry.id   ed771d1d416099e9b51096d4e6f7ff4f
#
_cell.length_a   1.000
_cell.length_b   1.000
_cell.length_c   1.000
_cell.angle_alpha   90.00
_cell.angle_beta   90.00
_cell.angle_gamma   90.00
#
_symmetry.space_group_name_H-M   'P 1'
#
loop_
_entity.id
_entity.type
_entity.pdbx_description
1 polymer ?
#
loop_
_entity_poly.entity_id
_entity_poly.type
_entity_poly.pdbx_seq_one_letter_code
_entity_poly.pdbx_strand_id
1 'polypeptide(L)'
;MVEEKKDTTIEEEAETFSGKVFEAVLGAQMAQTAYLGAKLGWYDALAAAGKEGLTAPALAEQTKSSARYAREWLEQQAVGGWIQCADDSAKPDERRFFLTKGQAIVLTDRDSLFYTLPLPTVQAAFGICLPQLVEAYKNDTGVSWDQIGNDAREQQAAMNRPFCLQILPEVVEKAIGIDTASKLKDQGGRIVDIGVGFGFSTVGLAKRFVKAQIDAYDIDEPSVLAAREIVATEGLGARVNIHCCDAKEGRGGVPADVVVALECIHDMGDPISVLRTMRELAGDSGTVLVIDEKVQDEFSSQPDPCEQAFYGFSCMCCLADGKSHPNSTETGTVMRPKLLRAYAQQAGFRDIDIVPMDHDFFRCYRLFSSGAP
;
A
#
# COMPACT_ATOMS: atom_id res chain seq x y z
N MET A 1 49.11 -2.73 -8.45
CA MET A 1 49.06 -3.38 -7.14
C MET A 1 47.64 -3.94 -7.00
N VAL A 2 47.53 -5.24 -7.00
CA VAL A 2 46.25 -5.95 -6.72
C VAL A 2 46.11 -5.86 -5.20
N GLU A 3 45.06 -5.17 -4.71
CA GLU A 3 44.69 -5.25 -3.30
C GLU A 3 44.31 -6.71 -3.02
N GLU A 4 45.13 -7.41 -2.23
CA GLU A 4 44.77 -8.68 -1.64
C GLU A 4 43.53 -8.46 -0.78
N LYS A 5 42.36 -9.01 -1.19
CA LYS A 5 41.22 -9.17 -0.32
C LYS A 5 41.71 -9.99 0.88
N LYS A 6 41.77 -9.37 2.07
CA LYS A 6 41.94 -10.09 3.32
C LYS A 6 40.82 -11.10 3.42
N ASP A 7 41.15 -12.38 3.53
CA ASP A 7 40.19 -13.42 3.85
C ASP A 7 39.62 -13.11 5.24
N THR A 8 38.29 -12.80 5.29
CA THR A 8 37.55 -12.58 6.53
C THR A 8 37.52 -13.89 7.31
N THR A 9 37.85 -13.87 8.58
CA THR A 9 37.76 -15.07 9.43
C THR A 9 36.31 -15.46 9.65
N ILE A 10 36.04 -16.74 9.96
CA ILE A 10 34.69 -17.24 10.28
C ILE A 10 34.08 -16.47 11.46
N GLU A 11 34.91 -16.07 12.43
CA GLU A 11 34.49 -15.30 13.60
C GLU A 11 34.06 -13.88 13.21
N GLU A 12 34.80 -13.19 12.36
CA GLU A 12 34.43 -11.85 11.85
C GLU A 12 33.17 -11.89 10.98
N GLU A 13 33.00 -12.94 10.18
CA GLU A 13 31.76 -13.15 9.41
C GLU A 13 30.56 -13.38 10.34
N ALA A 14 30.71 -14.23 11.37
CA ALA A 14 29.67 -14.51 12.34
C ALA A 14 29.29 -13.26 13.16
N GLU A 15 30.28 -12.46 13.59
CA GLU A 15 30.04 -11.20 14.30
C GLU A 15 29.27 -10.21 13.44
N THR A 16 29.71 -10.02 12.18
CA THR A 16 29.04 -9.13 11.22
C THR A 16 27.59 -9.56 10.98
N PHE A 17 27.34 -10.84 10.80
CA PHE A 17 25.98 -11.36 10.57
C PHE A 17 25.12 -11.26 11.83
N SER A 18 25.69 -11.51 13.02
CA SER A 18 24.99 -11.30 14.30
C SER A 18 24.53 -9.86 14.48
N GLY A 19 25.32 -8.88 14.05
CA GLY A 19 24.95 -7.46 13.99
C GLY A 19 23.69 -7.24 13.15
N LYS A 20 23.63 -7.79 11.94
CA LYS A 20 22.44 -7.71 11.07
C LYS A 20 21.19 -8.33 11.70
N VAL A 21 21.34 -9.46 12.40
CA VAL A 21 20.23 -10.10 13.13
C VAL A 21 19.71 -9.17 14.23
N PHE A 22 20.61 -8.50 14.95
CA PHE A 22 20.22 -7.56 16.00
C PHE A 22 19.52 -6.30 15.42
N GLU A 23 20.01 -5.75 14.31
CA GLU A 23 19.34 -4.65 13.60
C GLU A 23 17.91 -5.02 13.20
N ALA A 24 17.69 -6.25 12.71
CA ALA A 24 16.34 -6.74 12.39
C ALA A 24 15.43 -6.80 13.62
N VAL A 25 15.95 -7.15 14.79
CA VAL A 25 15.18 -7.13 16.06
C VAL A 25 14.79 -5.71 16.42
N LEU A 26 15.71 -4.75 16.32
CA LEU A 26 15.42 -3.32 16.60
C LEU A 26 14.34 -2.78 15.66
N GLY A 27 14.42 -3.10 14.36
CA GLY A 27 13.41 -2.72 13.36
C GLY A 27 12.03 -3.33 13.68
N ALA A 28 11.98 -4.61 14.03
CA ALA A 28 10.73 -5.28 14.40
C ALA A 28 10.08 -4.66 15.66
N GLN A 29 10.88 -4.37 16.69
CA GLN A 29 10.41 -3.71 17.91
C GLN A 29 9.90 -2.30 17.61
N MET A 30 10.61 -1.54 16.77
CA MET A 30 10.16 -0.21 16.36
C MET A 30 8.83 -0.27 15.62
N ALA A 31 8.62 -1.21 14.69
CA ALA A 31 7.37 -1.39 13.98
C ALA A 31 6.19 -1.70 14.94
N GLN A 32 6.42 -2.60 15.90
CA GLN A 32 5.41 -2.96 16.90
C GLN A 32 5.07 -1.79 17.83
N THR A 33 6.07 -1.04 18.29
CA THR A 33 5.84 0.13 19.17
C THR A 33 5.24 1.31 18.39
N ALA A 34 5.55 1.48 17.11
CA ALA A 34 4.88 2.43 16.24
C ALA A 34 3.39 2.11 16.09
N TYR A 35 3.03 0.84 15.94
CA TYR A 35 1.64 0.39 15.94
C TYR A 35 0.91 0.80 17.24
N LEU A 36 1.53 0.58 18.40
CA LEU A 36 0.96 1.01 19.69
C LEU A 36 0.75 2.54 19.72
N GLY A 37 1.73 3.32 19.32
CA GLY A 37 1.64 4.78 19.26
C GLY A 37 0.54 5.27 18.32
N ALA A 38 0.38 4.66 17.16
CA ALA A 38 -0.68 4.96 16.20
C ALA A 38 -2.07 4.63 16.77
N LYS A 39 -2.26 3.42 17.28
CA LYS A 39 -3.56 2.96 17.83
C LYS A 39 -4.00 3.72 19.07
N LEU A 40 -3.05 4.20 19.88
CA LEU A 40 -3.33 5.01 21.08
C LEU A 40 -3.43 6.51 20.78
N GLY A 41 -3.20 6.96 19.54
CA GLY A 41 -3.23 8.38 19.18
C GLY A 41 -2.07 9.19 19.77
N TRP A 42 -0.99 8.54 20.17
CA TRP A 42 0.13 9.20 20.85
C TRP A 42 0.94 10.10 19.91
N TYR A 43 1.13 9.73 18.67
CA TYR A 43 1.77 10.60 17.67
C TYR A 43 0.92 11.84 17.36
N ASP A 44 -0.40 11.67 17.21
CA ASP A 44 -1.31 12.80 16.95
C ASP A 44 -1.32 13.78 18.14
N ALA A 45 -1.32 13.28 19.37
CA ALA A 45 -1.24 14.10 20.58
C ALA A 45 0.08 14.89 20.68
N LEU A 46 1.22 14.24 20.36
CA LEU A 46 2.53 14.91 20.31
C LEU A 46 2.58 15.97 19.19
N ALA A 47 2.02 15.67 18.02
CA ALA A 47 1.94 16.64 16.92
C ALA A 47 1.10 17.86 17.28
N ALA A 48 -0.03 17.66 17.94
CA ALA A 48 -0.90 18.74 18.40
C ALA A 48 -0.25 19.63 19.47
N ALA A 49 0.58 19.05 20.35
CA ALA A 49 1.33 19.80 21.37
C ALA A 49 2.50 20.62 20.78
N GLY A 50 2.92 20.30 19.56
CA GLY A 50 4.01 21.01 18.87
C GLY A 50 5.32 20.98 19.66
N LYS A 51 6.09 22.07 19.62
CA LYS A 51 7.41 22.17 20.28
C LYS A 51 7.34 22.17 21.81
N GLU A 52 6.21 22.53 22.40
CA GLU A 52 6.01 22.48 23.84
C GLU A 52 6.08 21.06 24.37
N GLY A 53 5.71 20.10 23.53
CA GLY A 53 5.75 18.67 23.83
C GLY A 53 4.87 18.26 25.01
N LEU A 54 4.85 16.97 25.29
CA LEU A 54 4.08 16.39 26.39
C LEU A 54 4.99 15.61 27.34
N THR A 55 4.66 15.64 28.62
CA THR A 55 5.17 14.68 29.60
C THR A 55 4.39 13.37 29.51
N ALA A 56 4.91 12.29 30.03
CA ALA A 56 4.20 11.00 30.05
C ALA A 56 2.85 11.08 30.79
N PRO A 57 2.74 11.73 31.95
CA PRO A 57 1.43 11.96 32.59
C PRO A 57 0.45 12.76 31.71
N ALA A 58 0.91 13.82 31.02
CA ALA A 58 0.06 14.65 30.19
C ALA A 58 -0.41 13.90 28.93
N LEU A 59 0.47 13.12 28.29
CA LEU A 59 0.11 12.26 27.16
C LEU A 59 -0.94 11.23 27.56
N ALA A 60 -0.71 10.56 28.69
CA ALA A 60 -1.63 9.56 29.21
C ALA A 60 -3.03 10.13 29.54
N GLU A 61 -3.09 11.32 30.15
CA GLU A 61 -4.34 12.03 30.45
C GLU A 61 -5.10 12.34 29.16
N GLN A 62 -4.44 12.94 28.15
CA GLN A 62 -5.08 13.31 26.88
C GLN A 62 -5.61 12.10 26.09
N THR A 63 -4.90 10.99 26.15
CA THR A 63 -5.22 9.80 25.36
C THR A 63 -5.94 8.72 26.17
N LYS A 64 -6.27 9.00 27.45
CA LYS A 64 -6.90 8.06 28.38
C LYS A 64 -6.14 6.73 28.50
N SER A 65 -4.82 6.81 28.59
CA SER A 65 -3.92 5.67 28.64
C SER A 65 -3.14 5.63 29.98
N SER A 66 -2.24 4.66 30.17
CA SER A 66 -1.42 4.55 31.37
C SER A 66 -0.16 5.41 31.28
N ALA A 67 0.08 6.27 32.25
CA ALA A 67 1.28 7.11 32.33
C ALA A 67 2.58 6.27 32.39
N ARG A 68 2.56 5.09 33.02
CA ARG A 68 3.74 4.22 33.07
C ARG A 68 4.10 3.64 31.70
N TYR A 69 3.09 3.19 30.92
CA TYR A 69 3.30 2.73 29.54
C TYR A 69 3.66 3.88 28.60
N ALA A 70 3.01 5.04 28.74
CA ALA A 70 3.35 6.21 27.96
C ALA A 70 4.82 6.64 28.17
N ARG A 71 5.33 6.61 29.42
CA ARG A 71 6.74 6.91 29.69
C ARG A 71 7.68 5.91 29.01
N GLU A 72 7.44 4.60 29.13
CA GLU A 72 8.27 3.58 28.51
C GLU A 72 8.34 3.75 26.99
N TRP A 73 7.17 4.01 26.39
CA TRP A 73 7.06 4.19 24.95
C TRP A 73 7.77 5.48 24.50
N LEU A 74 7.56 6.61 25.18
CA LEU A 74 8.21 7.89 24.85
C LEU A 74 9.73 7.76 24.91
N GLU A 75 10.25 7.15 25.96
CA GLU A 75 11.69 6.92 26.12
C GLU A 75 12.23 5.99 25.03
N GLN A 76 11.52 4.90 24.71
CA GLN A 76 11.91 3.98 23.63
C GLN A 76 11.90 4.67 22.26
N GLN A 77 10.86 5.47 21.96
CA GLN A 77 10.77 6.21 20.70
C GLN A 77 11.87 7.29 20.58
N ALA A 78 12.22 7.95 21.69
CA ALA A 78 13.29 8.94 21.72
C ALA A 78 14.67 8.29 21.52
N VAL A 79 14.95 7.19 22.20
CA VAL A 79 16.19 6.41 21.99
C VAL A 79 16.28 5.88 20.55
N GLY A 80 15.16 5.49 19.95
CA GLY A 80 15.06 5.09 18.55
C GLY A 80 15.11 6.25 17.54
N GLY A 81 15.14 7.51 17.99
CA GLY A 81 15.27 8.69 17.13
C GLY A 81 13.97 9.12 16.44
N TRP A 82 12.82 8.51 16.77
CA TRP A 82 11.53 8.82 16.15
C TRP A 82 10.84 10.05 16.74
N ILE A 83 11.15 10.39 17.99
CA ILE A 83 10.71 11.63 18.65
C ILE A 83 11.90 12.30 19.35
N GLN A 84 11.71 13.52 19.84
CA GLN A 84 12.74 14.27 20.54
C GLN A 84 12.43 14.37 22.03
N CYS A 85 13.46 14.37 22.88
CA CYS A 85 13.38 14.74 24.29
C CYS A 85 13.98 16.14 24.48
N ALA A 86 13.29 17.00 25.20
CA ALA A 86 13.72 18.39 25.40
C ALA A 86 14.87 18.50 26.42
N ASP A 87 14.87 17.65 27.45
CA ASP A 87 15.87 17.60 28.52
C ASP A 87 15.96 16.18 29.09
N ASP A 88 17.03 15.47 28.72
CA ASP A 88 17.28 14.10 29.20
C ASP A 88 17.60 14.03 30.69
N SER A 89 18.06 15.13 31.28
CA SER A 89 18.42 15.20 32.71
C SER A 89 17.23 15.44 33.64
N ALA A 90 16.08 15.84 33.09
CA ALA A 90 14.86 16.02 33.86
C ALA A 90 14.39 14.71 34.52
N LYS A 91 13.62 14.83 35.62
CA LYS A 91 13.03 13.65 36.23
C LYS A 91 12.10 12.92 35.25
N PRO A 92 11.95 11.60 35.34
CA PRO A 92 11.21 10.81 34.35
C PRO A 92 9.81 11.36 34.02
N ASP A 93 9.04 11.79 34.99
CA ASP A 93 7.67 12.29 34.82
C ASP A 93 7.61 13.77 34.42
N GLU A 94 8.75 14.46 34.42
CA GLU A 94 8.91 15.87 34.03
C GLU A 94 9.51 16.03 32.63
N ARG A 95 10.12 14.95 32.04
CA ARG A 95 10.67 14.95 30.68
C ARG A 95 9.58 15.28 29.69
N ARG A 96 9.88 16.21 28.78
CA ARG A 96 8.96 16.57 27.67
C ARG A 96 9.45 15.99 26.36
N PHE A 97 8.56 15.37 25.65
CA PHE A 97 8.81 14.77 24.36
C PHE A 97 7.98 15.47 23.28
N PHE A 98 8.56 15.65 22.10
CA PHE A 98 7.91 16.36 21.01
C PHE A 98 8.33 15.80 19.65
N LEU A 99 7.55 16.12 18.62
CA LEU A 99 7.88 15.87 17.22
C LEU A 99 8.46 17.14 16.60
N THR A 100 9.55 17.02 15.84
CA THR A 100 9.92 18.07 14.89
C THR A 100 8.84 18.19 13.81
N LYS A 101 8.82 19.29 13.06
CA LYS A 101 7.87 19.46 11.96
C LYS A 101 7.98 18.34 10.91
N GLY A 102 9.20 17.92 10.59
CA GLY A 102 9.43 16.80 9.64
C GLY A 102 8.89 15.48 10.18
N GLN A 103 9.16 15.16 11.45
CA GLN A 103 8.63 13.96 12.09
C GLN A 103 7.09 13.97 12.14
N ALA A 104 6.48 15.13 12.46
CA ALA A 104 5.03 15.26 12.46
C ALA A 104 4.42 15.02 11.07
N ILE A 105 5.01 15.55 10.00
CA ILE A 105 4.58 15.27 8.62
C ILE A 105 4.60 13.77 8.33
N VAL A 106 5.70 13.09 8.65
CA VAL A 106 5.90 11.66 8.37
C VAL A 106 4.96 10.77 9.18
N LEU A 107 4.67 11.15 10.43
CA LEU A 107 3.97 10.29 11.38
C LEU A 107 2.48 10.63 11.54
N THR A 108 2.02 11.83 11.12
CA THR A 108 0.64 12.26 11.40
C THR A 108 -0.10 12.93 10.26
N ASP A 109 0.59 13.45 9.24
CA ASP A 109 -0.07 14.13 8.12
C ASP A 109 -0.50 13.10 7.05
N ARG A 110 -1.72 12.61 7.22
CA ARG A 110 -2.31 11.54 6.40
C ARG A 110 -2.46 11.87 4.92
N ASP A 111 -2.36 13.14 4.55
CA ASP A 111 -2.44 13.58 3.16
C ASP A 111 -1.05 13.88 2.54
N SER A 112 0.01 13.89 3.35
CA SER A 112 1.37 14.10 2.87
C SER A 112 1.90 12.88 2.11
N LEU A 113 2.59 13.12 0.99
CA LEU A 113 3.34 12.05 0.29
C LEU A 113 4.50 11.48 1.13
N PHE A 114 4.87 12.14 2.23
CA PHE A 114 5.85 11.64 3.19
C PHE A 114 5.22 10.84 4.34
N TYR A 115 3.89 10.68 4.36
CA TYR A 115 3.23 9.90 5.41
C TYR A 115 3.55 8.42 5.26
N THR A 116 4.45 7.92 6.09
CA THR A 116 4.93 6.53 6.02
C THR A 116 4.69 5.72 7.31
N LEU A 117 4.01 6.30 8.32
CA LEU A 117 3.63 5.54 9.53
C LEU A 117 2.86 4.25 9.23
N PRO A 118 2.02 4.15 8.19
CA PRO A 118 1.34 2.90 7.85
C PRO A 118 2.29 1.74 7.51
N LEU A 119 3.47 1.99 6.96
CA LEU A 119 4.43 0.94 6.59
C LEU A 119 4.85 0.05 7.78
N PRO A 120 5.38 0.59 8.90
CA PRO A 120 5.69 -0.23 10.06
C PRO A 120 4.44 -0.77 10.77
N THR A 121 3.31 -0.06 10.74
CA THR A 121 2.11 -0.49 11.44
C THR A 121 1.38 -1.64 10.72
N VAL A 122 1.40 -1.70 9.39
CA VAL A 122 0.87 -2.85 8.65
C VAL A 122 1.70 -4.12 8.90
N GLN A 123 3.02 -4.00 9.06
CA GLN A 123 3.87 -5.13 9.42
C GLN A 123 3.51 -5.71 10.79
N ALA A 124 3.18 -4.85 11.76
CA ALA A 124 2.69 -5.29 13.06
C ALA A 124 1.33 -6.01 12.95
N ALA A 125 0.43 -5.52 12.08
CA ALA A 125 -0.86 -6.16 11.80
C ALA A 125 -0.67 -7.55 11.17
N PHE A 126 0.21 -7.71 10.19
CA PHE A 126 0.54 -9.02 9.61
C PHE A 126 1.13 -10.00 10.63
N GLY A 127 1.85 -9.50 11.64
CA GLY A 127 2.42 -10.32 12.70
C GLY A 127 1.41 -11.18 13.47
N ILE A 128 0.13 -10.79 13.47
CA ILE A 128 -0.95 -11.55 14.12
C ILE A 128 -1.19 -12.89 13.41
N CYS A 129 -0.97 -12.96 12.11
CA CYS A 129 -1.20 -14.14 11.28
C CYS A 129 -0.01 -15.10 11.18
N LEU A 130 1.12 -14.83 11.84
CA LEU A 130 2.31 -15.69 11.77
C LEU A 130 2.04 -17.17 12.07
N PRO A 131 1.24 -17.55 13.09
CA PRO A 131 0.92 -18.97 13.31
C PRO A 131 0.16 -19.60 12.14
N GLN A 132 -0.81 -18.87 11.55
CA GLN A 132 -1.58 -19.34 10.39
C GLN A 132 -0.67 -19.45 9.15
N LEU A 133 0.23 -18.49 8.94
CA LEU A 133 1.20 -18.53 7.85
C LEU A 133 2.13 -19.75 7.96
N VAL A 134 2.62 -20.08 9.16
CA VAL A 134 3.43 -21.30 9.36
C VAL A 134 2.67 -22.55 8.91
N GLU A 135 1.39 -22.67 9.24
CA GLU A 135 0.58 -23.81 8.81
C GLU A 135 0.29 -23.78 7.30
N ALA A 136 0.02 -22.59 6.75
CA ALA A 136 -0.17 -22.41 5.31
C ALA A 136 1.08 -22.83 4.51
N TYR A 137 2.27 -22.41 4.92
CA TYR A 137 3.54 -22.79 4.30
C TYR A 137 3.83 -24.30 4.37
N LYS A 138 3.45 -24.97 5.46
CA LYS A 138 3.62 -26.43 5.59
C LYS A 138 2.66 -27.24 4.71
N ASN A 139 1.43 -26.73 4.56
CA ASN A 139 0.34 -27.48 3.94
C ASN A 139 0.02 -27.03 2.52
N ASP A 140 0.81 -26.10 1.97
CA ASP A 140 0.62 -25.54 0.64
C ASP A 140 -0.78 -24.89 0.45
N THR A 141 -1.21 -24.14 1.47
CA THR A 141 -2.49 -23.41 1.50
C THR A 141 -2.26 -21.91 1.62
N GLY A 142 -3.33 -21.13 1.75
CA GLY A 142 -3.27 -19.67 1.92
C GLY A 142 -3.77 -19.18 3.28
N VAL A 143 -3.61 -17.88 3.50
CA VAL A 143 -4.23 -17.11 4.58
C VAL A 143 -4.94 -15.94 3.93
N SER A 144 -6.27 -15.94 3.96
CA SER A 144 -7.07 -14.95 3.25
C SER A 144 -6.97 -13.56 3.86
N TRP A 145 -7.24 -12.54 3.04
CA TRP A 145 -7.33 -11.15 3.45
C TRP A 145 -8.29 -10.95 4.66
N ASP A 146 -9.39 -11.69 4.68
CA ASP A 146 -10.32 -11.67 5.81
C ASP A 146 -9.70 -12.19 7.11
N GLN A 147 -8.85 -13.22 7.04
CA GLN A 147 -8.14 -13.74 8.20
C GLN A 147 -7.04 -12.80 8.70
N ILE A 148 -6.42 -12.02 7.81
CA ILE A 148 -5.44 -10.98 8.16
C ILE A 148 -6.12 -9.84 8.94
N GLY A 149 -7.32 -9.43 8.54
CA GLY A 149 -8.23 -8.64 9.36
C GLY A 149 -8.18 -7.13 9.14
N ASN A 150 -9.01 -6.42 9.93
CA ASN A 150 -9.30 -5.00 9.69
C ASN A 150 -8.08 -4.09 9.90
N ASP A 151 -7.20 -4.38 10.82
CA ASP A 151 -6.01 -3.55 11.06
C ASP A 151 -5.12 -3.49 9.81
N ALA A 152 -4.96 -4.59 9.09
CA ALA A 152 -4.21 -4.61 7.84
C ALA A 152 -4.93 -3.80 6.75
N ARG A 153 -6.27 -3.93 6.61
CA ARG A 153 -7.08 -3.15 5.67
C ARG A 153 -6.92 -1.64 5.88
N GLU A 154 -7.03 -1.20 7.14
CA GLU A 154 -6.89 0.21 7.51
C GLU A 154 -5.48 0.75 7.19
N GLN A 155 -4.44 -0.02 7.51
CA GLN A 155 -3.05 0.42 7.29
C GLN A 155 -2.70 0.42 5.80
N GLN A 156 -3.13 -0.59 5.02
CA GLN A 156 -2.95 -0.64 3.58
C GLN A 156 -3.64 0.56 2.91
N ALA A 157 -4.89 0.83 3.27
CA ALA A 157 -5.63 1.97 2.77
C ALA A 157 -4.96 3.31 3.14
N ALA A 158 -4.47 3.45 4.38
CA ALA A 158 -3.77 4.64 4.83
C ALA A 158 -2.42 4.85 4.12
N MET A 159 -1.70 3.77 3.80
CA MET A 159 -0.45 3.78 3.05
C MET A 159 -0.65 4.31 1.62
N ASN A 160 -1.72 3.84 0.96
CA ASN A 160 -1.99 4.18 -0.43
C ASN A 160 -2.70 5.53 -0.61
N ARG A 161 -3.34 6.05 0.44
CA ARG A 161 -4.15 7.26 0.37
C ARG A 161 -3.43 8.46 -0.29
N PRO A 162 -2.21 8.88 0.11
CA PRO A 162 -1.55 10.02 -0.50
C PRO A 162 -1.27 9.84 -2.00
N PHE A 163 -0.79 8.66 -2.40
CA PHE A 163 -0.58 8.31 -3.79
C PHE A 163 -1.87 8.35 -4.60
N CYS A 164 -2.92 7.71 -4.11
CA CYS A 164 -4.24 7.65 -4.74
C CYS A 164 -4.86 9.01 -4.97
N LEU A 165 -4.71 9.93 -4.00
CA LEU A 165 -5.33 11.25 -4.09
C LEU A 165 -4.52 12.26 -4.93
N GLN A 166 -3.18 12.14 -4.97
CA GLN A 166 -2.31 13.16 -5.54
C GLN A 166 -1.58 12.70 -6.81
N ILE A 167 -1.05 11.48 -6.85
CA ILE A 167 -0.19 11.00 -7.95
C ILE A 167 -0.99 10.20 -8.99
N LEU A 168 -1.76 9.22 -8.55
CA LEU A 168 -2.52 8.32 -9.44
C LEU A 168 -3.36 9.07 -10.48
N PRO A 169 -4.15 10.12 -10.12
CA PRO A 169 -4.97 10.83 -11.11
C PRO A 169 -4.15 11.51 -12.22
N GLU A 170 -2.95 11.98 -11.91
CA GLU A 170 -2.05 12.58 -12.90
C GLU A 170 -1.42 11.52 -13.81
N VAL A 171 -1.05 10.37 -13.24
CA VAL A 171 -0.52 9.23 -14.00
C VAL A 171 -1.58 8.73 -14.99
N VAL A 172 -2.81 8.52 -14.52
CA VAL A 172 -3.93 8.09 -15.36
C VAL A 172 -4.19 9.12 -16.46
N GLU A 173 -4.25 10.41 -16.14
CA GLU A 173 -4.47 11.47 -17.14
C GLU A 173 -3.42 11.46 -18.25
N LYS A 174 -2.14 11.33 -17.89
CA LYS A 174 -1.04 11.22 -18.86
C LYS A 174 -1.15 9.96 -19.73
N ALA A 175 -1.52 8.84 -19.11
CA ALA A 175 -1.61 7.55 -19.79
C ALA A 175 -2.74 7.47 -20.81
N ILE A 176 -3.90 8.11 -20.54
CA ILE A 176 -5.08 8.07 -21.41
C ILE A 176 -5.03 9.10 -22.56
N GLY A 177 -4.11 10.06 -22.48
CA GLY A 177 -3.96 11.12 -23.48
C GLY A 177 -4.98 12.26 -23.34
N ILE A 178 -4.69 13.36 -24.04
CA ILE A 178 -5.38 14.65 -23.86
C ILE A 178 -6.87 14.60 -24.24
N ASP A 179 -7.22 13.89 -25.30
CA ASP A 179 -8.59 13.85 -25.81
C ASP A 179 -9.53 13.11 -24.84
N THR A 180 -9.13 11.93 -24.37
CA THR A 180 -9.88 11.16 -23.37
C THR A 180 -9.96 11.91 -22.05
N ALA A 181 -8.86 12.51 -21.61
CA ALA A 181 -8.82 13.31 -20.39
C ALA A 181 -9.78 14.51 -20.45
N SER A 182 -9.78 15.27 -21.56
CA SER A 182 -10.70 16.39 -21.76
C SER A 182 -12.15 15.93 -21.80
N LYS A 183 -12.45 14.83 -22.51
CA LYS A 183 -13.78 14.23 -22.49
C LYS A 183 -14.27 13.95 -21.07
N LEU A 184 -13.46 13.25 -20.24
CA LEU A 184 -13.83 12.87 -18.87
C LEU A 184 -13.98 14.07 -17.93
N LYS A 185 -13.26 15.18 -18.20
CA LYS A 185 -13.37 16.42 -17.41
C LYS A 185 -14.57 17.29 -17.81
N ASP A 186 -14.86 17.40 -19.12
CA ASP A 186 -15.75 18.43 -19.64
C ASP A 186 -17.09 17.89 -20.14
N GLN A 187 -17.11 16.69 -20.72
CA GLN A 187 -18.28 16.13 -21.39
C GLN A 187 -18.91 14.95 -20.62
N GLY A 188 -18.10 14.23 -19.87
CA GLY A 188 -18.47 12.99 -19.18
C GLY A 188 -17.90 11.77 -19.89
N GLY A 189 -18.14 10.62 -19.28
CA GLY A 189 -17.63 9.32 -19.74
C GLY A 189 -17.62 8.34 -18.57
N ARG A 190 -17.07 7.16 -18.80
CA ARG A 190 -17.08 6.08 -17.80
C ARG A 190 -15.66 5.67 -17.44
N ILE A 191 -15.38 5.59 -16.14
CA ILE A 191 -14.18 4.98 -15.58
C ILE A 191 -14.61 3.73 -14.80
N VAL A 192 -13.84 2.67 -14.89
CA VAL A 192 -13.97 1.47 -14.05
C VAL A 192 -12.71 1.31 -13.22
N ASP A 193 -12.87 1.12 -11.93
CA ASP A 193 -11.78 0.94 -10.97
C ASP A 193 -11.91 -0.44 -10.29
N ILE A 194 -10.88 -1.24 -10.34
CA ILE A 194 -10.88 -2.65 -9.93
C ILE A 194 -9.98 -2.84 -8.70
N GLY A 195 -10.49 -3.56 -7.67
CA GLY A 195 -9.75 -3.81 -6.44
C GLY A 195 -9.57 -2.54 -5.62
N VAL A 196 -10.68 -1.82 -5.36
CA VAL A 196 -10.61 -0.43 -4.86
C VAL A 196 -10.33 -0.31 -3.37
N GLY A 197 -10.39 -1.41 -2.61
CA GLY A 197 -10.21 -1.36 -1.16
C GLY A 197 -11.09 -0.29 -0.52
N PHE A 198 -10.50 0.67 0.20
CA PHE A 198 -11.23 1.80 0.82
C PHE A 198 -11.62 2.91 -0.18
N GLY A 199 -11.36 2.74 -1.47
CA GLY A 199 -11.83 3.64 -2.52
C GLY A 199 -11.06 4.95 -2.69
N PHE A 200 -9.86 5.08 -2.15
CA PHE A 200 -9.07 6.31 -2.33
C PHE A 200 -8.63 6.53 -3.79
N SER A 201 -8.35 5.47 -4.55
CA SER A 201 -8.13 5.53 -6.01
C SER A 201 -9.34 6.12 -6.72
N THR A 202 -10.52 5.58 -6.44
CA THR A 202 -11.80 6.05 -6.97
C THR A 202 -12.08 7.51 -6.63
N VAL A 203 -11.83 7.94 -5.39
CA VAL A 203 -11.98 9.34 -4.96
C VAL A 203 -11.02 10.26 -5.70
N GLY A 204 -9.75 9.88 -5.82
CA GLY A 204 -8.75 10.65 -6.57
C GLY A 204 -9.15 10.82 -8.03
N LEU A 205 -9.53 9.73 -8.71
CA LEU A 205 -10.02 9.76 -10.08
C LEU A 205 -11.29 10.61 -10.22
N ALA A 206 -12.23 10.47 -9.29
CA ALA A 206 -13.46 11.24 -9.30
C ALA A 206 -13.21 12.75 -9.13
N LYS A 207 -12.28 13.14 -8.28
CA LYS A 207 -11.89 14.56 -8.11
C LYS A 207 -11.19 15.13 -9.36
N ARG A 208 -10.42 14.32 -10.07
CA ARG A 208 -9.69 14.73 -11.29
C ARG A 208 -10.62 14.81 -12.50
N PHE A 209 -11.48 13.82 -12.68
CA PHE A 209 -12.37 13.68 -13.84
C PHE A 209 -13.81 14.00 -13.40
N VAL A 210 -14.08 15.28 -13.22
CA VAL A 210 -15.28 15.79 -12.52
C VAL A 210 -16.62 15.50 -13.22
N LYS A 211 -16.60 15.11 -14.49
CA LYS A 211 -17.81 14.73 -15.25
C LYS A 211 -17.94 13.22 -15.45
N ALA A 212 -16.92 12.44 -15.12
CA ALA A 212 -16.94 10.99 -15.28
C ALA A 212 -17.93 10.32 -14.31
N GLN A 213 -18.59 9.26 -14.76
CA GLN A 213 -19.26 8.25 -13.94
C GLN A 213 -18.22 7.17 -13.61
N ILE A 214 -18.16 6.74 -12.37
CA ILE A 214 -17.18 5.73 -11.94
C ILE A 214 -17.92 4.54 -11.33
N ASP A 215 -17.66 3.35 -11.89
CA ASP A 215 -18.05 2.08 -11.30
C ASP A 215 -16.79 1.43 -10.68
N ALA A 216 -16.82 1.14 -9.40
CA ALA A 216 -15.70 0.65 -8.63
C ALA A 216 -16.04 -0.71 -8.02
N TYR A 217 -15.13 -1.66 -8.08
CA TYR A 217 -15.37 -3.06 -7.72
C TYR A 217 -14.37 -3.55 -6.69
N ASP A 218 -14.88 -4.24 -5.66
CA ASP A 218 -14.08 -5.01 -4.72
C ASP A 218 -14.89 -6.19 -4.17
N ILE A 219 -14.22 -7.28 -3.84
CA ILE A 219 -14.86 -8.48 -3.27
C ILE A 219 -14.93 -8.44 -1.73
N ASP A 220 -14.10 -7.61 -1.10
CA ASP A 220 -14.00 -7.52 0.35
C ASP A 220 -15.07 -6.59 0.92
N GLU A 221 -16.13 -7.17 1.48
CA GLU A 221 -17.27 -6.40 2.00
C GLU A 221 -16.89 -5.33 3.03
N PRO A 222 -15.98 -5.56 4.01
CA PRO A 222 -15.54 -4.52 4.94
C PRO A 222 -14.91 -3.32 4.23
N SER A 223 -14.07 -3.56 3.23
CA SER A 223 -13.46 -2.50 2.41
C SER A 223 -14.49 -1.73 1.61
N VAL A 224 -15.46 -2.42 1.00
CA VAL A 224 -16.56 -1.79 0.24
C VAL A 224 -17.40 -0.90 1.13
N LEU A 225 -17.71 -1.31 2.35
CA LEU A 225 -18.47 -0.49 3.30
C LEU A 225 -17.70 0.79 3.65
N ALA A 226 -16.40 0.69 3.93
CA ALA A 226 -15.54 1.85 4.18
C ALA A 226 -15.45 2.77 2.93
N ALA A 227 -15.31 2.20 1.74
CA ALA A 227 -15.28 2.96 0.49
C ALA A 227 -16.58 3.75 0.25
N ARG A 228 -17.73 3.15 0.49
CA ARG A 228 -19.04 3.82 0.38
C ARG A 228 -19.17 4.99 1.34
N GLU A 229 -18.70 4.84 2.57
CA GLU A 229 -18.69 5.91 3.57
C GLU A 229 -17.77 7.06 3.15
N ILE A 230 -16.57 6.75 2.67
CA ILE A 230 -15.61 7.74 2.17
C ILE A 230 -16.19 8.49 0.96
N VAL A 231 -16.74 7.79 -0.02
CA VAL A 231 -17.40 8.38 -1.21
C VAL A 231 -18.56 9.30 -0.83
N ALA A 232 -19.37 8.90 0.16
CA ALA A 232 -20.47 9.71 0.67
C ALA A 232 -19.95 10.97 1.38
N THR A 233 -18.95 10.85 2.23
CA THR A 233 -18.32 11.97 2.95
C THR A 233 -17.70 12.99 1.98
N GLU A 234 -17.12 12.52 0.88
CA GLU A 234 -16.56 13.36 -0.18
C GLU A 234 -17.64 13.96 -1.13
N GLY A 235 -18.92 13.63 -0.92
CA GLY A 235 -20.01 14.15 -1.74
C GLY A 235 -20.06 13.60 -3.17
N LEU A 236 -19.48 12.42 -3.41
CA LEU A 236 -19.30 11.85 -4.75
C LEU A 236 -20.38 10.83 -5.16
N GLY A 237 -21.31 10.49 -4.26
CA GLY A 237 -22.29 9.41 -4.45
C GLY A 237 -23.24 9.57 -5.65
N ALA A 238 -23.35 10.77 -6.23
CA ALA A 238 -24.18 10.99 -7.44
C ALA A 238 -23.56 10.40 -8.73
N ARG A 239 -22.26 10.09 -8.72
CA ARG A 239 -21.52 9.65 -9.92
C ARG A 239 -20.47 8.56 -9.66
N VAL A 240 -20.39 8.07 -8.42
CA VAL A 240 -19.52 6.96 -8.02
C VAL A 240 -20.37 5.85 -7.44
N ASN A 241 -20.28 4.67 -8.01
CA ASN A 241 -20.96 3.46 -7.56
C ASN A 241 -19.91 2.45 -7.08
N ILE A 242 -20.02 2.00 -5.83
CA ILE A 242 -19.15 0.96 -5.27
C ILE A 242 -19.89 -0.37 -5.21
N HIS A 243 -19.40 -1.36 -5.94
CA HIS A 243 -19.97 -2.69 -6.08
C HIS A 243 -19.19 -3.70 -5.23
N CYS A 244 -19.90 -4.44 -4.38
CA CYS A 244 -19.34 -5.56 -3.63
C CYS A 244 -19.54 -6.85 -4.43
N CYS A 245 -18.66 -7.13 -5.37
CA CYS A 245 -18.70 -8.35 -6.18
C CYS A 245 -17.37 -8.56 -6.92
N ASP A 246 -17.17 -9.78 -7.40
CA ASP A 246 -16.04 -10.07 -8.30
C ASP A 246 -16.17 -9.20 -9.58
N ALA A 247 -15.08 -8.56 -9.96
CA ALA A 247 -15.02 -7.73 -11.15
C ALA A 247 -15.48 -8.47 -12.43
N LYS A 248 -15.36 -9.81 -12.45
CA LYS A 248 -15.88 -10.65 -13.53
C LYS A 248 -17.41 -10.55 -13.70
N GLU A 249 -18.12 -10.15 -12.67
CA GLU A 249 -19.58 -9.99 -12.70
C GLU A 249 -20.00 -8.61 -13.25
N GLY A 250 -19.10 -7.64 -13.24
CA GLY A 250 -19.33 -6.27 -13.71
C GLY A 250 -19.48 -6.11 -15.23
N ARG A 251 -19.78 -7.21 -15.94
CA ARG A 251 -19.95 -7.25 -17.39
C ARG A 251 -21.26 -6.62 -17.81
N GLY A 252 -21.17 -5.63 -18.69
CA GLY A 252 -22.34 -5.00 -19.32
C GLY A 252 -22.29 -3.48 -19.28
N GLY A 253 -23.17 -2.87 -20.05
CA GLY A 253 -23.29 -1.41 -20.15
C GLY A 253 -22.45 -0.80 -21.28
N VAL A 254 -22.29 0.52 -21.21
CA VAL A 254 -21.47 1.28 -22.17
C VAL A 254 -19.99 0.98 -21.89
N PRO A 255 -19.18 0.73 -22.91
CA PRO A 255 -17.73 0.56 -22.72
C PRO A 255 -17.12 1.72 -21.92
N ALA A 256 -16.16 1.39 -21.05
CA ALA A 256 -15.46 2.39 -20.26
C ALA A 256 -14.37 3.07 -21.09
N ASP A 257 -14.21 4.37 -20.89
CA ASP A 257 -13.10 5.11 -21.47
C ASP A 257 -11.76 4.72 -20.83
N VAL A 258 -11.83 4.37 -19.55
CA VAL A 258 -10.67 3.93 -18.75
C VAL A 258 -11.07 2.80 -17.83
N VAL A 259 -10.27 1.74 -17.77
CA VAL A 259 -10.34 0.68 -16.78
C VAL A 259 -9.00 0.64 -16.07
N VAL A 260 -8.99 0.78 -14.74
CA VAL A 260 -7.77 0.83 -13.95
C VAL A 260 -7.80 -0.21 -12.83
N ALA A 261 -6.65 -0.76 -12.52
CA ALA A 261 -6.39 -1.59 -11.34
C ALA A 261 -5.11 -1.08 -10.68
N LEU A 262 -5.17 -0.81 -9.38
CA LEU A 262 -4.03 -0.34 -8.59
C LEU A 262 -3.72 -1.36 -7.50
N GLU A 263 -2.47 -1.89 -7.53
CA GLU A 263 -1.90 -2.71 -6.46
C GLU A 263 -2.82 -3.87 -6.03
N CYS A 264 -3.37 -4.58 -7.02
CA CYS A 264 -4.31 -5.67 -6.74
C CYS A 264 -4.21 -6.86 -7.71
N ILE A 265 -3.64 -6.69 -8.92
CA ILE A 265 -3.57 -7.78 -9.89
C ILE A 265 -2.68 -8.93 -9.40
N HIS A 266 -1.62 -8.62 -8.68
CA HIS A 266 -0.70 -9.60 -8.12
C HIS A 266 -1.30 -10.41 -6.93
N ASP A 267 -2.33 -9.88 -6.26
CA ASP A 267 -3.02 -10.53 -5.15
C ASP A 267 -4.14 -11.49 -5.62
N MET A 268 -4.64 -11.30 -6.84
CA MET A 268 -5.79 -12.04 -7.33
C MET A 268 -5.47 -13.52 -7.58
N GLY A 269 -6.37 -14.41 -7.17
CA GLY A 269 -6.25 -15.83 -7.47
C GLY A 269 -6.33 -16.12 -8.97
N ASP A 270 -7.13 -15.38 -9.75
CA ASP A 270 -7.28 -15.53 -11.21
C ASP A 270 -7.11 -14.18 -11.93
N PRO A 271 -5.88 -13.64 -11.97
CA PRO A 271 -5.59 -12.34 -12.61
C PRO A 271 -5.90 -12.35 -14.10
N ILE A 272 -5.76 -13.51 -14.79
CA ILE A 272 -6.01 -13.63 -16.23
C ILE A 272 -7.49 -13.37 -16.54
N SER A 273 -8.42 -13.93 -15.78
CA SER A 273 -9.85 -13.69 -15.97
C SER A 273 -10.24 -12.25 -15.63
N VAL A 274 -9.62 -11.63 -14.62
CA VAL A 274 -9.85 -10.22 -14.30
C VAL A 274 -9.32 -9.32 -15.41
N LEU A 275 -8.11 -9.53 -15.89
CA LEU A 275 -7.56 -8.79 -17.04
C LEU A 275 -8.43 -8.94 -18.29
N ARG A 276 -8.99 -10.14 -18.56
CA ARG A 276 -9.96 -10.36 -19.65
C ARG A 276 -11.22 -9.52 -19.44
N THR A 277 -11.73 -9.46 -18.23
CA THR A 277 -12.89 -8.60 -17.89
C THR A 277 -12.55 -7.12 -18.07
N MET A 278 -11.38 -6.68 -17.65
CA MET A 278 -10.94 -5.30 -17.89
C MET A 278 -10.91 -4.96 -19.38
N ARG A 279 -10.43 -5.87 -20.22
CA ARG A 279 -10.45 -5.72 -21.68
C ARG A 279 -11.87 -5.63 -22.24
N GLU A 280 -12.78 -6.48 -21.78
CA GLU A 280 -14.19 -6.49 -22.20
C GLU A 280 -14.91 -5.19 -21.77
N LEU A 281 -14.63 -4.69 -20.57
CA LEU A 281 -15.18 -3.42 -20.05
C LEU A 281 -14.67 -2.21 -20.82
N ALA A 282 -13.41 -2.20 -21.24
CA ALA A 282 -12.83 -1.13 -22.04
C ALA A 282 -13.31 -1.16 -23.50
N GLY A 283 -13.70 -2.34 -24.00
CA GLY A 283 -14.05 -2.53 -25.41
C GLY A 283 -12.87 -2.23 -26.35
N ASP A 284 -13.18 -1.81 -27.57
CA ASP A 284 -12.15 -1.57 -28.60
C ASP A 284 -11.41 -0.24 -28.45
N SER A 285 -11.98 0.73 -27.75
CA SER A 285 -11.47 2.11 -27.69
C SER A 285 -11.03 2.56 -26.29
N GLY A 286 -11.40 1.85 -25.25
CA GLY A 286 -11.03 2.21 -23.89
C GLY A 286 -9.57 1.88 -23.56
N THR A 287 -9.01 2.61 -22.62
CA THR A 287 -7.63 2.40 -22.14
C THR A 287 -7.67 1.52 -20.89
N VAL A 288 -6.85 0.47 -20.86
CA VAL A 288 -6.67 -0.39 -19.67
C VAL A 288 -5.31 -0.10 -19.05
N LEU A 289 -5.32 0.19 -17.76
CA LEU A 289 -4.13 0.50 -16.97
C LEU A 289 -4.03 -0.45 -15.77
N VAL A 290 -2.82 -0.97 -15.56
CA VAL A 290 -2.44 -1.68 -14.35
C VAL A 290 -1.30 -0.90 -13.69
N ILE A 291 -1.49 -0.48 -12.46
CA ILE A 291 -0.46 0.14 -11.65
C ILE A 291 -0.12 -0.87 -10.53
N ASP A 292 1.12 -1.30 -10.51
CA ASP A 292 1.55 -2.37 -9.61
C ASP A 292 3.00 -2.12 -9.16
N GLU A 293 3.54 -2.94 -8.28
CA GLU A 293 4.87 -2.74 -7.72
C GLU A 293 5.95 -2.68 -8.80
N LYS A 294 6.88 -1.75 -8.62
CA LYS A 294 8.03 -1.55 -9.50
C LYS A 294 9.15 -2.54 -9.19
N VAL A 295 8.88 -3.82 -9.39
CA VAL A 295 9.87 -4.88 -9.22
C VAL A 295 10.89 -4.89 -10.35
N GLN A 296 12.07 -5.46 -10.10
CA GLN A 296 13.11 -5.64 -11.11
C GLN A 296 12.63 -6.60 -12.22
N ASP A 297 13.18 -6.48 -13.42
CA ASP A 297 12.78 -7.32 -14.56
C ASP A 297 13.15 -8.81 -14.36
N GLU A 298 14.26 -9.06 -13.67
CA GLU A 298 14.74 -10.41 -13.33
C GLU A 298 15.17 -10.46 -11.86
N PHE A 299 15.19 -11.65 -11.28
CA PHE A 299 15.69 -11.86 -9.91
C PHE A 299 17.16 -11.48 -9.79
N SER A 300 17.50 -10.74 -8.74
CA SER A 300 18.86 -10.45 -8.35
C SER A 300 19.03 -10.65 -6.84
N SER A 301 20.14 -11.26 -6.43
CA SER A 301 20.53 -11.35 -5.00
C SER A 301 21.27 -10.10 -4.52
N GLN A 302 21.45 -9.11 -5.37
CA GLN A 302 22.05 -7.84 -4.95
C GLN A 302 21.05 -7.08 -4.05
N PRO A 303 21.51 -6.47 -2.95
CA PRO A 303 20.64 -5.74 -2.05
C PRO A 303 19.89 -4.59 -2.76
N ASP A 304 18.58 -4.63 -2.68
CA ASP A 304 17.66 -3.61 -3.13
C ASP A 304 16.56 -3.47 -2.07
N PRO A 305 16.45 -2.34 -1.36
CA PRO A 305 15.48 -2.16 -0.28
C PRO A 305 14.02 -2.29 -0.74
N CYS A 306 13.68 -1.83 -1.96
CA CYS A 306 12.32 -1.93 -2.49
C CYS A 306 11.97 -3.38 -2.82
N GLU A 307 12.85 -4.09 -3.53
CA GLU A 307 12.66 -5.50 -3.86
C GLU A 307 12.59 -6.37 -2.58
N GLN A 308 13.41 -6.05 -1.56
CA GLN A 308 13.34 -6.71 -0.26
C GLN A 308 12.00 -6.48 0.43
N ALA A 309 11.47 -5.26 0.39
CA ALA A 309 10.16 -4.95 0.96
C ALA A 309 9.05 -5.69 0.22
N PHE A 310 9.06 -5.72 -1.12
CA PHE A 310 8.07 -6.43 -1.92
C PHE A 310 8.07 -7.94 -1.65
N TYR A 311 9.23 -8.58 -1.52
CA TYR A 311 9.30 -9.97 -1.08
C TYR A 311 8.78 -10.15 0.35
N GLY A 312 9.02 -9.19 1.24
CA GLY A 312 8.49 -9.19 2.61
C GLY A 312 6.96 -9.16 2.61
N PHE A 313 6.34 -8.24 1.85
CA PHE A 313 4.88 -8.19 1.66
C PHE A 313 4.35 -9.47 1.05
N SER A 314 5.00 -9.99 0.02
CA SER A 314 4.60 -11.24 -0.61
C SER A 314 4.57 -12.41 0.36
N CYS A 315 5.64 -12.59 1.15
CA CYS A 315 5.74 -13.66 2.14
C CYS A 315 4.71 -13.54 3.27
N MET A 316 4.38 -12.32 3.69
CA MET A 316 3.54 -12.09 4.85
C MET A 316 2.04 -11.96 4.51
N CYS A 317 1.72 -11.57 3.28
CA CYS A 317 0.37 -11.21 2.88
C CYS A 317 0.03 -11.72 1.46
N CYS A 318 0.53 -11.06 0.42
CA CYS A 318 -0.02 -11.16 -0.94
C CYS A 318 0.02 -12.56 -1.55
N LEU A 319 1.13 -13.29 -1.40
CA LEU A 319 1.19 -14.67 -1.87
C LEU A 319 0.26 -15.58 -1.06
N ALA A 320 0.18 -15.38 0.26
CA ALA A 320 -0.67 -16.18 1.11
C ALA A 320 -2.16 -15.92 0.84
N ASP A 321 -2.55 -14.66 0.60
CA ASP A 321 -3.91 -14.32 0.21
C ASP A 321 -4.25 -14.89 -1.17
N GLY A 322 -3.43 -14.65 -2.17
CA GLY A 322 -3.59 -15.25 -3.50
C GLY A 322 -3.80 -16.76 -3.45
N LYS A 323 -2.98 -17.48 -2.68
CA LYS A 323 -3.11 -18.94 -2.47
C LYS A 323 -4.37 -19.36 -1.71
N SER A 324 -5.04 -18.47 -1.01
CA SER A 324 -6.31 -18.78 -0.32
C SER A 324 -7.48 -18.99 -1.30
N HIS A 325 -7.34 -18.52 -2.54
CA HIS A 325 -8.35 -18.64 -3.59
C HIS A 325 -8.25 -19.96 -4.35
N PRO A 326 -9.39 -20.55 -4.75
CA PRO A 326 -9.39 -21.78 -5.57
C PRO A 326 -8.70 -21.55 -6.93
N ASN A 327 -7.87 -22.50 -7.35
CA ASN A 327 -7.16 -22.47 -8.64
C ASN A 327 -6.31 -21.20 -8.86
N SER A 328 -5.72 -20.70 -7.78
CA SER A 328 -4.85 -19.53 -7.82
C SER A 328 -3.66 -19.70 -8.75
N THR A 329 -3.26 -18.61 -9.39
CA THR A 329 -1.99 -18.51 -10.13
C THR A 329 -0.77 -18.33 -9.21
N GLU A 330 -1.00 -18.10 -7.92
CA GLU A 330 0.05 -17.98 -6.88
C GLU A 330 1.10 -16.90 -7.22
N THR A 331 0.63 -15.73 -7.68
CA THR A 331 1.50 -14.67 -8.18
C THR A 331 2.33 -14.01 -7.08
N GLY A 332 1.67 -13.41 -6.10
CA GLY A 332 2.30 -12.61 -5.02
C GLY A 332 2.86 -11.27 -5.51
N THR A 333 3.27 -10.43 -4.57
CA THR A 333 3.68 -9.02 -4.80
C THR A 333 4.75 -8.86 -5.90
N VAL A 334 5.66 -9.83 -6.04
CA VAL A 334 6.77 -9.73 -7.00
C VAL A 334 6.32 -10.16 -8.40
N MET A 335 5.29 -9.50 -8.92
CA MET A 335 4.78 -9.71 -10.28
C MET A 335 5.66 -8.99 -11.30
N ARG A 336 6.64 -9.69 -11.87
CA ARG A 336 7.58 -9.12 -12.84
C ARG A 336 6.89 -8.72 -14.15
N PRO A 337 7.41 -7.70 -14.89
CA PRO A 337 6.80 -7.23 -16.14
C PRO A 337 6.56 -8.33 -17.17
N LYS A 338 7.47 -9.31 -17.24
CA LYS A 338 7.33 -10.48 -18.13
C LYS A 338 6.14 -11.36 -17.74
N LEU A 339 5.87 -11.52 -16.46
CA LEU A 339 4.73 -12.30 -15.98
C LEU A 339 3.41 -11.58 -16.26
N LEU A 340 3.31 -10.28 -15.94
CA LEU A 340 2.14 -9.47 -16.29
C LEU A 340 1.86 -9.50 -17.81
N ARG A 341 2.90 -9.39 -18.64
CA ARG A 341 2.76 -9.50 -20.10
C ARG A 341 2.16 -10.84 -20.50
N ALA A 342 2.63 -11.95 -19.90
CA ALA A 342 2.10 -13.28 -20.18
C ALA A 342 0.62 -13.42 -19.75
N TYR A 343 0.22 -12.86 -18.60
CA TYR A 343 -1.17 -12.82 -18.18
C TYR A 343 -2.04 -11.99 -19.13
N ALA A 344 -1.57 -10.80 -19.51
CA ALA A 344 -2.26 -9.93 -20.45
C ALA A 344 -2.49 -10.62 -21.81
N GLN A 345 -1.48 -11.31 -22.34
CA GLN A 345 -1.62 -12.06 -23.60
C GLN A 345 -2.65 -13.20 -23.48
N GLN A 346 -2.65 -13.95 -22.38
CA GLN A 346 -3.66 -14.98 -22.10
C GLN A 346 -5.08 -14.39 -21.92
N ALA A 347 -5.16 -13.16 -21.42
CA ALA A 347 -6.42 -12.40 -21.33
C ALA A 347 -6.89 -11.82 -22.67
N GLY A 348 -6.08 -11.93 -23.73
CA GLY A 348 -6.41 -11.49 -25.09
C GLY A 348 -5.92 -10.08 -25.43
N PHE A 349 -5.08 -9.48 -24.59
CA PHE A 349 -4.33 -8.28 -24.98
C PHE A 349 -3.19 -8.65 -25.93
N ARG A 350 -2.83 -7.74 -26.80
CA ARG A 350 -1.72 -7.93 -27.73
C ARG A 350 -0.36 -7.77 -27.04
N ASP A 351 -0.24 -6.73 -26.24
CA ASP A 351 1.00 -6.39 -25.53
C ASP A 351 0.73 -5.43 -24.37
N ILE A 352 1.77 -5.14 -23.60
CA ILE A 352 1.81 -4.11 -22.55
C ILE A 352 2.94 -3.14 -22.83
N ASP A 353 2.74 -1.88 -22.43
CA ASP A 353 3.75 -0.83 -22.46
C ASP A 353 3.90 -0.20 -21.07
N ILE A 354 5.10 0.26 -20.74
CA ILE A 354 5.37 0.95 -19.47
C ILE A 354 5.13 2.44 -19.69
N VAL A 355 4.15 2.99 -18.99
CA VAL A 355 3.89 4.43 -18.96
C VAL A 355 4.93 5.11 -18.05
N PRO A 356 5.65 6.14 -18.53
CA PRO A 356 6.61 6.86 -17.71
C PRO A 356 5.97 7.46 -16.46
N MET A 357 6.48 7.05 -15.30
CA MET A 357 6.07 7.53 -13.98
C MET A 357 7.31 7.65 -13.09
N ASP A 358 7.48 8.81 -12.47
CA ASP A 358 8.54 9.04 -11.48
C ASP A 358 8.03 8.62 -10.09
N HIS A 359 8.21 7.35 -9.77
CA HIS A 359 7.84 6.78 -8.47
C HIS A 359 8.76 5.60 -8.13
N ASP A 360 9.11 5.46 -6.85
CA ASP A 360 10.03 4.43 -6.41
C ASP A 360 9.36 3.06 -6.24
N PHE A 361 8.11 3.04 -5.80
CA PHE A 361 7.39 1.81 -5.46
C PHE A 361 6.47 1.30 -6.56
N PHE A 362 5.91 2.16 -7.41
CA PHE A 362 4.91 1.76 -8.40
C PHE A 362 5.38 1.96 -9.83
N ARG A 363 4.84 1.13 -10.72
CA ARG A 363 5.01 1.17 -12.17
C ARG A 363 3.63 1.10 -12.83
N CYS A 364 3.39 1.96 -13.81
CA CYS A 364 2.15 1.96 -14.59
C CYS A 364 2.35 1.22 -15.91
N TYR A 365 1.44 0.29 -16.19
CA TYR A 365 1.38 -0.45 -17.46
C TYR A 365 0.10 -0.09 -18.20
N ARG A 366 0.21 0.13 -19.51
CA ARG A 366 -0.92 0.25 -20.42
C ARG A 366 -1.01 -1.01 -21.27
N LEU A 367 -2.21 -1.60 -21.30
CA LEU A 367 -2.49 -2.85 -21.99
C LEU A 367 -3.23 -2.56 -23.30
N PHE A 368 -2.81 -3.18 -24.39
CA PHE A 368 -3.34 -2.93 -25.74
C PHE A 368 -4.17 -4.10 -26.26
N SER A 369 -5.42 -3.83 -26.64
CA SER A 369 -6.34 -4.80 -27.26
C SER A 369 -6.12 -4.94 -28.76
N SER A 370 -5.77 -3.87 -29.47
CA SER A 370 -5.45 -3.81 -30.89
C SER A 370 -4.10 -3.10 -31.10
N GLY A 371 -3.55 -3.15 -32.32
CA GLY A 371 -2.19 -2.66 -32.60
C GLY A 371 -1.86 -1.34 -31.93
N ALA A 372 -0.61 -1.23 -31.39
CA ALA A 372 -0.09 0.05 -30.90
C ALA A 372 -0.24 1.12 -31.98
N PRO A 373 -0.48 2.37 -31.58
CA PRO A 373 -0.58 3.48 -32.53
C PRO A 373 0.69 3.66 -33.32
#